data_d6e1c5ca68da608db858b89e47798d59
#
_entry.id   d6e1c5ca68da608db858b89e47798d59
#
_cell.length_a   1.000
_cell.length_b   1.000
_cell.length_c   1.000
_cell.angle_alpha   90.00
_cell.angle_beta   90.00
_cell.angle_gamma   90.00
#
_symmetry.space_group_name_H-M   'P 1'
#
loop_
_entity.id
_entity.type
_entity.pdbx_description
1 polymer ?
#
loop_
_entity_poly.entity_id
_entity_poly.type
_entity_poly.pdbx_seq_one_letter_code
_entity_poly.pdbx_strand_id
1 'polypeptide(L)'
;LPAWQRLSNSSLVANPFYEPYYLLPAIQNLHPKDQLKFCFVFRKSGSNQRDEQLTGFFPLHKRSNSLLSMPRWRLFNDDLILRSVPLLENSHPEQTLTAFLQWAARTDIRLLEFDRVPGEGPFQHALIHALRETRTIPCYADQTSNAVLDKSMREPEGKSRAMREIGRKRRRLEDLGRLEFRILEDRESLPQWQQDFLRLEASGWKGREGTALALTDRERELFLTITRQASDRGKLLMAGLFLNDQPIAMKCNLVSGQEGLAWKIAYDEEYSRFSPGLVLEVDHKEYFLNHQPHLTRIDFCACSAHPLCRRIEHSQFCMQRLLIPCHSLIAGLYCDLLPLLRRLKRHFLHN
;
A
#
# COMPACT_ATOMS: atom_id res chain seq x y z
N LEU A 1 -8.92 20.19 -4.99
CA LEU A 1 -8.77 19.33 -3.81
C LEU A 1 -10.09 18.71 -3.33
N PRO A 2 -11.22 19.47 -3.15
CA PRO A 2 -12.47 18.89 -2.64
C PRO A 2 -13.03 17.74 -3.50
N ALA A 3 -12.99 17.83 -4.82
CA ALA A 3 -13.46 16.77 -5.71
C ALA A 3 -12.59 15.49 -5.58
N TRP A 4 -11.27 15.65 -5.46
CA TRP A 4 -10.34 14.54 -5.23
C TRP A 4 -10.59 13.87 -3.86
N GLN A 5 -10.83 14.65 -2.81
CA GLN A 5 -11.17 14.08 -1.51
C GLN A 5 -12.51 13.32 -1.53
N ARG A 6 -13.54 13.84 -2.24
CA ARG A 6 -14.80 13.10 -2.42
C ARG A 6 -14.58 11.77 -3.15
N LEU A 7 -13.81 11.78 -4.25
CA LEU A 7 -13.45 10.57 -4.99
C LEU A 7 -12.73 9.56 -4.08
N SER A 8 -11.77 10.02 -3.27
CA SER A 8 -11.04 9.15 -2.32
C SER A 8 -11.98 8.45 -1.34
N ASN A 9 -12.97 9.17 -0.82
CA ASN A 9 -13.91 8.63 0.17
C ASN A 9 -14.92 7.63 -0.42
N SER A 10 -15.16 7.68 -1.74
CA SER A 10 -16.11 6.82 -2.46
C SER A 10 -15.43 5.91 -3.48
N SER A 11 -14.12 5.72 -3.38
CA SER A 11 -13.36 4.93 -4.34
C SER A 11 -13.72 3.45 -4.26
N LEU A 12 -13.78 2.80 -5.44
CA LEU A 12 -14.04 1.37 -5.61
C LEU A 12 -13.10 0.50 -4.76
N VAL A 13 -11.84 0.89 -4.67
CA VAL A 13 -10.82 0.24 -3.82
C VAL A 13 -10.14 1.32 -3.00
N ALA A 14 -10.03 1.07 -1.70
CA ALA A 14 -9.36 1.96 -0.77
C ALA A 14 -7.86 2.11 -1.12
N ASN A 15 -7.39 3.35 -1.20
CA ASN A 15 -5.98 3.63 -1.39
C ASN A 15 -5.56 4.94 -0.70
N PRO A 16 -5.15 4.89 0.56
CA PRO A 16 -4.73 6.07 1.31
C PRO A 16 -3.52 6.76 0.68
N PHE A 17 -2.67 6.01 -0.05
CA PHE A 17 -1.47 6.54 -0.69
C PHE A 17 -1.78 7.49 -1.87
N TYR A 18 -2.98 7.42 -2.43
CA TYR A 18 -3.42 8.33 -3.48
C TYR A 18 -4.42 9.38 -3.00
N GLU A 19 -4.66 9.45 -1.70
CA GLU A 19 -5.42 10.55 -1.12
C GLU A 19 -4.56 11.83 -1.06
N PRO A 20 -5.17 13.02 -1.16
CA PRO A 20 -4.44 14.29 -1.17
C PRO A 20 -3.47 14.47 0.01
N TYR A 21 -3.89 14.05 1.21
CA TYR A 21 -3.11 14.22 2.43
C TYR A 21 -1.81 13.41 2.44
N TYR A 22 -1.77 12.32 1.70
CA TYR A 22 -0.59 11.45 1.56
C TYR A 22 0.22 11.82 0.33
N LEU A 23 -0.43 11.81 -0.84
CA LEU A 23 0.27 11.88 -2.12
C LEU A 23 0.99 13.22 -2.35
N LEU A 24 0.37 14.34 -1.95
CA LEU A 24 1.00 15.65 -2.16
C LEU A 24 2.29 15.82 -1.35
N PRO A 25 2.32 15.53 -0.03
CA PRO A 25 3.57 15.55 0.73
C PRO A 25 4.60 14.54 0.20
N ALA A 26 4.18 13.33 -0.20
CA ALA A 26 5.09 12.32 -0.71
C ALA A 26 5.83 12.80 -1.97
N ILE A 27 5.11 13.38 -2.94
CA ILE A 27 5.72 13.93 -4.15
C ILE A 27 6.64 15.09 -3.83
N GLN A 28 6.22 16.02 -2.99
CA GLN A 28 7.02 17.20 -2.65
C GLN A 28 8.34 16.84 -1.96
N ASN A 29 8.31 15.86 -1.06
CA ASN A 29 9.48 15.49 -0.29
C ASN A 29 10.38 14.47 -0.97
N LEU A 30 9.81 13.45 -1.65
CA LEU A 30 10.58 12.33 -2.19
C LEU A 30 10.90 12.48 -3.68
N HIS A 31 10.00 13.09 -4.45
CA HIS A 31 10.06 13.10 -5.91
C HIS A 31 9.98 14.49 -6.55
N PRO A 32 10.70 15.51 -6.05
CA PRO A 32 10.56 16.88 -6.53
C PRO A 32 11.03 17.09 -7.98
N LYS A 33 11.78 16.13 -8.54
CA LYS A 33 12.37 16.21 -9.89
C LYS A 33 11.78 15.19 -10.86
N ASP A 34 10.86 14.33 -10.41
CA ASP A 34 10.31 13.29 -11.26
C ASP A 34 9.37 13.87 -12.33
N GLN A 35 9.36 13.23 -13.50
CA GLN A 35 8.35 13.53 -14.50
C GLN A 35 7.03 12.87 -14.10
N LEU A 36 6.08 13.69 -13.69
CA LEU A 36 4.77 13.27 -13.22
C LEU A 36 3.67 13.73 -14.17
N LYS A 37 2.65 12.88 -14.36
CA LYS A 37 1.38 13.24 -15.00
C LYS A 37 0.24 12.89 -14.06
N PHE A 38 -0.64 13.84 -13.78
CA PHE A 38 -1.87 13.59 -13.05
C PHE A 38 -3.03 13.57 -14.02
N CYS A 39 -3.56 12.38 -14.29
CA CYS A 39 -4.73 12.23 -15.12
C CYS A 39 -5.98 12.20 -14.25
N PHE A 40 -6.87 13.19 -14.44
CA PHE A 40 -8.17 13.26 -13.83
C PHE A 40 -9.23 12.95 -14.88
N VAL A 41 -10.08 11.96 -14.62
CA VAL A 41 -11.20 11.59 -15.49
C VAL A 41 -12.48 12.18 -14.91
N PHE A 42 -13.19 12.94 -15.74
CA PHE A 42 -14.45 13.56 -15.37
C PHE A 42 -15.60 12.99 -16.20
N ARG A 43 -16.75 12.77 -15.57
CA ARG A 43 -18.01 12.45 -16.22
C ARG A 43 -18.87 13.71 -16.23
N LYS A 44 -19.45 14.03 -17.39
CA LYS A 44 -20.43 15.09 -17.50
C LYS A 44 -21.80 14.57 -17.08
N SER A 45 -22.44 15.26 -16.15
CA SER A 45 -23.80 14.98 -15.71
C SER A 45 -24.71 16.07 -16.26
N GLY A 46 -25.39 15.80 -17.39
CA GLY A 46 -26.30 16.76 -18.03
C GLY A 46 -25.66 17.71 -19.05
N SER A 47 -26.46 18.68 -19.54
CA SER A 47 -26.08 19.65 -20.60
C SER A 47 -25.27 20.85 -20.09
N ASN A 48 -25.18 21.06 -18.79
CA ASN A 48 -24.44 22.17 -18.19
C ASN A 48 -23.00 21.82 -17.90
N GLN A 49 -22.08 22.66 -18.33
CA GLN A 49 -20.61 22.51 -18.06
C GLN A 49 -20.26 22.54 -16.56
N ARG A 50 -21.17 22.90 -15.66
CA ARG A 50 -20.96 22.99 -14.22
C ARG A 50 -21.16 21.66 -13.46
N ASP A 51 -21.70 20.64 -14.12
CA ASP A 51 -22.01 19.35 -13.50
C ASP A 51 -20.98 18.26 -13.86
N GLU A 52 -19.67 18.61 -13.80
CA GLU A 52 -18.60 17.66 -14.01
C GLU A 52 -18.24 16.96 -12.69
N GLN A 53 -18.38 15.64 -12.66
CA GLN A 53 -18.00 14.80 -11.54
C GLN A 53 -16.65 14.14 -11.81
N LEU A 54 -15.71 14.28 -10.88
CA LEU A 54 -14.44 13.55 -10.92
C LEU A 54 -14.70 12.08 -10.61
N THR A 55 -14.44 11.20 -11.58
CA THR A 55 -14.69 9.75 -11.50
C THR A 55 -13.43 8.92 -11.43
N GLY A 56 -12.28 9.47 -11.83
CA GLY A 56 -11.01 8.76 -11.79
C GLY A 56 -9.80 9.65 -11.56
N PHE A 57 -8.81 9.10 -10.83
CA PHE A 57 -7.52 9.73 -10.63
C PHE A 57 -6.39 8.72 -10.81
N PHE A 58 -5.48 9.03 -11.75
CA PHE A 58 -4.35 8.21 -12.15
C PHE A 58 -3.07 9.03 -12.07
N PRO A 59 -2.35 9.00 -10.95
CA PRO A 59 -1.02 9.60 -10.87
C PRO A 59 -0.03 8.70 -11.58
N LEU A 60 0.70 9.26 -12.52
CA LEU A 60 1.67 8.55 -13.35
C LEU A 60 3.06 9.16 -13.18
N HIS A 61 4.08 8.34 -13.17
CA HIS A 61 5.45 8.78 -13.30
C HIS A 61 6.16 8.06 -14.45
N LYS A 62 7.08 8.77 -15.10
CA LYS A 62 7.86 8.21 -16.18
C LYS A 62 9.06 7.44 -15.61
N ARG A 63 9.20 6.18 -16.00
CA ARG A 63 10.37 5.37 -15.68
C ARG A 63 11.15 4.99 -16.94
N SER A 64 12.48 5.23 -16.87
CA SER A 64 13.46 4.74 -17.85
C SER A 64 14.56 4.06 -17.04
N ASN A 65 14.51 2.75 -16.88
CA ASN A 65 15.36 2.03 -15.92
C ASN A 65 16.60 1.35 -16.53
N SER A 66 16.79 1.34 -17.85
CA SER A 66 18.00 0.86 -18.53
C SER A 66 17.92 1.11 -20.02
N LEU A 67 19.07 1.08 -20.70
CA LEU A 67 19.21 1.13 -22.17
C LEU A 67 18.41 0.03 -22.89
N LEU A 68 18.07 -1.06 -22.21
CA LEU A 68 17.32 -2.21 -22.77
C LEU A 68 15.84 -2.21 -22.40
N SER A 69 15.35 -1.26 -21.59
CA SER A 69 13.94 -1.21 -21.18
C SER A 69 13.19 -0.13 -21.95
N MET A 70 12.03 -0.49 -22.51
CA MET A 70 11.15 0.48 -23.16
C MET A 70 10.70 1.55 -22.17
N PRO A 71 10.80 2.87 -22.53
CA PRO A 71 10.27 3.95 -21.71
C PRO A 71 8.77 3.73 -21.48
N ARG A 72 8.35 3.86 -20.23
CA ARG A 72 6.97 3.61 -19.82
C ARG A 72 6.48 4.59 -18.77
N TRP A 73 5.20 4.82 -18.76
CA TRP A 73 4.49 5.53 -17.70
C TRP A 73 3.89 4.51 -16.74
N ARG A 74 4.15 4.66 -15.46
CA ARG A 74 3.74 3.75 -14.41
C ARG A 74 2.83 4.46 -13.44
N LEU A 75 1.80 3.77 -12.93
CA LEU A 75 1.09 4.23 -11.75
C LEU A 75 2.09 4.52 -10.63
N PHE A 76 1.97 5.70 -10.05
CA PHE A 76 2.98 6.22 -9.13
C PHE A 76 3.14 5.33 -7.90
N ASN A 77 4.34 4.83 -7.69
CA ASN A 77 4.69 4.05 -6.51
C ASN A 77 6.16 4.23 -6.15
N ASP A 78 6.46 3.98 -4.88
CA ASP A 78 7.81 3.86 -4.33
C ASP A 78 7.81 2.95 -3.08
N ASP A 79 8.87 3.01 -2.28
CA ASP A 79 9.01 2.18 -1.08
C ASP A 79 8.10 2.61 0.07
N LEU A 80 7.52 3.80 0.01
CA LEU A 80 6.55 4.33 0.97
C LEU A 80 5.11 4.29 0.44
N ILE A 81 4.91 4.09 -0.87
CA ILE A 81 3.61 3.94 -1.54
C ILE A 81 3.40 2.46 -1.88
N LEU A 82 2.74 1.74 -0.98
CA LEU A 82 2.70 0.28 -0.99
C LEU A 82 1.58 -0.30 -1.85
N ARG A 83 0.61 0.53 -2.28
CA ARG A 83 -0.50 0.16 -3.15
C ARG A 83 -0.66 1.25 -4.22
N SER A 84 -0.76 0.86 -5.49
CA SER A 84 -0.84 1.80 -6.62
C SER A 84 -2.15 1.71 -7.39
N VAL A 85 -3.22 1.18 -6.79
CA VAL A 85 -4.53 1.15 -7.42
C VAL A 85 -5.04 2.58 -7.62
N PRO A 86 -5.47 2.97 -8.84
CA PRO A 86 -6.03 4.29 -9.07
C PRO A 86 -7.34 4.49 -8.29
N LEU A 87 -7.64 5.73 -7.96
CA LEU A 87 -8.93 6.05 -7.37
C LEU A 87 -9.98 6.04 -8.49
N LEU A 88 -11.00 5.23 -8.32
CA LEU A 88 -12.11 5.08 -9.27
C LEU A 88 -13.42 5.21 -8.53
N GLU A 89 -14.35 5.98 -9.07
CA GLU A 89 -15.72 6.01 -8.57
C GLU A 89 -16.35 4.62 -8.63
N ASN A 90 -17.11 4.25 -7.61
CA ASN A 90 -17.69 2.91 -7.46
C ASN A 90 -18.86 2.62 -8.44
N SER A 91 -19.55 3.65 -8.94
CA SER A 91 -20.78 3.44 -9.74
C SER A 91 -20.50 2.96 -11.18
N HIS A 92 -19.44 3.46 -11.83
CA HIS A 92 -19.11 3.14 -13.23
C HIS A 92 -17.60 3.06 -13.45
N PRO A 93 -16.87 2.18 -12.73
CA PRO A 93 -15.41 2.11 -12.79
C PRO A 93 -14.89 1.66 -14.18
N GLU A 94 -15.67 0.82 -14.90
CA GLU A 94 -15.34 0.34 -16.24
C GLU A 94 -15.26 1.50 -17.25
N GLN A 95 -16.25 2.41 -17.21
CA GLN A 95 -16.28 3.56 -18.11
C GLN A 95 -15.11 4.51 -17.84
N THR A 96 -14.78 4.71 -16.56
CA THR A 96 -13.67 5.55 -16.15
C THR A 96 -12.32 4.96 -16.61
N LEU A 97 -12.11 3.64 -16.43
CA LEU A 97 -10.91 2.95 -16.92
C LEU A 97 -10.84 2.96 -18.46
N THR A 98 -11.96 2.72 -19.16
CA THR A 98 -12.02 2.79 -20.62
C THR A 98 -11.62 4.18 -21.13
N ALA A 99 -12.18 5.24 -20.54
CA ALA A 99 -11.84 6.61 -20.90
C ALA A 99 -10.35 6.92 -20.66
N PHE A 100 -9.80 6.47 -19.53
CA PHE A 100 -8.37 6.62 -19.23
C PHE A 100 -7.49 5.88 -20.25
N LEU A 101 -7.79 4.63 -20.61
CA LEU A 101 -7.02 3.86 -21.57
C LEU A 101 -7.11 4.46 -22.99
N GLN A 102 -8.28 4.94 -23.39
CA GLN A 102 -8.47 5.65 -24.65
C GLN A 102 -7.68 6.96 -24.71
N TRP A 103 -7.66 7.72 -23.61
CA TRP A 103 -6.83 8.91 -23.48
C TRP A 103 -5.35 8.57 -23.59
N ALA A 104 -4.87 7.57 -22.87
CA ALA A 104 -3.48 7.14 -22.92
C ALA A 104 -3.05 6.74 -24.33
N ALA A 105 -3.93 6.05 -25.07
CA ALA A 105 -3.69 5.65 -26.45
C ALA A 105 -3.60 6.82 -27.45
N ARG A 106 -4.13 7.99 -27.13
CA ARG A 106 -4.09 9.22 -27.96
C ARG A 106 -2.93 10.15 -27.59
N THR A 107 -2.14 9.79 -26.58
CA THR A 107 -1.01 10.59 -26.09
C THR A 107 0.33 9.99 -26.52
N ASP A 108 1.43 10.56 -26.02
CA ASP A 108 2.79 10.04 -26.18
C ASP A 108 3.09 8.78 -25.36
N ILE A 109 2.10 8.26 -24.62
CA ILE A 109 2.23 7.06 -23.78
C ILE A 109 2.20 5.81 -24.67
N ARG A 110 3.34 5.17 -24.85
CA ARG A 110 3.42 3.91 -25.62
C ARG A 110 3.16 2.68 -24.79
N LEU A 111 3.54 2.74 -23.51
CA LEU A 111 3.43 1.63 -22.57
C LEU A 111 3.05 2.16 -21.19
N LEU A 112 1.95 1.64 -20.63
CA LEU A 112 1.55 1.83 -19.24
C LEU A 112 2.01 0.64 -18.41
N GLU A 113 2.39 0.89 -17.17
CA GLU A 113 2.67 -0.13 -16.18
C GLU A 113 1.74 0.07 -14.96
N PHE A 114 0.92 -0.95 -14.70
CA PHE A 114 0.14 -1.05 -13.47
C PHE A 114 0.85 -2.04 -12.56
N ASP A 115 1.43 -1.57 -11.49
CA ASP A 115 2.15 -2.36 -10.51
C ASP A 115 1.49 -2.24 -9.14
N ARG A 116 1.54 -3.28 -8.31
CA ARG A 116 0.87 -3.33 -7.00
C ARG A 116 -0.62 -2.97 -7.08
N VAL A 117 -1.31 -3.48 -8.09
CA VAL A 117 -2.76 -3.36 -8.24
C VAL A 117 -3.45 -4.69 -7.94
N PRO A 118 -4.73 -4.69 -7.50
CA PRO A 118 -5.47 -5.92 -7.27
C PRO A 118 -5.55 -6.80 -8.52
N GLY A 119 -5.26 -8.10 -8.36
CA GLY A 119 -5.41 -9.14 -9.39
C GLY A 119 -6.74 -9.89 -9.30
N GLU A 120 -7.62 -9.46 -8.40
CA GLU A 120 -8.93 -10.03 -8.16
C GLU A 120 -9.91 -8.96 -7.66
N GLY A 121 -11.19 -9.31 -7.54
CA GLY A 121 -12.22 -8.42 -7.03
C GLY A 121 -12.64 -7.31 -8.00
N PRO A 122 -13.36 -6.28 -7.50
CA PRO A 122 -14.04 -5.30 -8.34
C PRO A 122 -13.12 -4.53 -9.31
N PHE A 123 -11.92 -4.15 -8.86
CA PHE A 123 -10.95 -3.46 -9.72
C PHE A 123 -10.52 -4.32 -10.90
N GLN A 124 -10.23 -5.60 -10.66
CA GLN A 124 -9.82 -6.53 -11.72
C GLN A 124 -10.94 -6.75 -12.73
N HIS A 125 -12.17 -6.87 -12.28
CA HIS A 125 -13.33 -6.99 -13.18
C HIS A 125 -13.49 -5.76 -14.07
N ALA A 126 -13.43 -4.56 -13.48
CA ALA A 126 -13.53 -3.30 -14.21
C ALA A 126 -12.36 -3.13 -15.21
N LEU A 127 -11.15 -3.52 -14.83
CA LEU A 127 -9.97 -3.45 -15.69
C LEU A 127 -10.09 -4.42 -16.88
N ILE A 128 -10.51 -5.67 -16.66
CA ILE A 128 -10.71 -6.64 -17.73
C ILE A 128 -11.77 -6.13 -18.73
N HIS A 129 -12.87 -5.56 -18.23
CA HIS A 129 -13.90 -4.97 -19.07
C HIS A 129 -13.31 -3.82 -19.94
N ALA A 130 -12.62 -2.87 -19.34
CA ALA A 130 -12.02 -1.74 -20.04
C ALA A 130 -10.98 -2.18 -21.09
N LEU A 131 -10.17 -3.20 -20.79
CA LEU A 131 -9.19 -3.77 -21.73
C LEU A 131 -9.88 -4.43 -22.94
N ARG A 132 -11.01 -5.12 -22.73
CA ARG A 132 -11.82 -5.69 -23.83
C ARG A 132 -12.43 -4.62 -24.71
N GLU A 133 -13.04 -3.60 -24.12
CA GLU A 133 -13.62 -2.46 -24.83
C GLU A 133 -12.59 -1.70 -25.68
N THR A 134 -11.37 -1.54 -25.18
CA THR A 134 -10.26 -0.89 -25.91
C THR A 134 -9.49 -1.85 -26.82
N ARG A 135 -9.86 -3.12 -26.87
CA ARG A 135 -9.16 -4.18 -27.62
C ARG A 135 -7.67 -4.24 -27.30
N THR A 136 -7.33 -4.00 -26.05
CA THR A 136 -5.95 -3.97 -25.58
C THR A 136 -5.59 -5.28 -24.87
N ILE A 137 -4.50 -5.92 -25.30
CA ILE A 137 -4.00 -7.16 -24.69
C ILE A 137 -2.86 -6.79 -23.74
N PRO A 138 -3.04 -6.95 -22.41
CA PRO A 138 -1.99 -6.66 -21.45
C PRO A 138 -0.98 -7.81 -21.38
N CYS A 139 0.26 -7.50 -21.03
CA CYS A 139 1.24 -8.49 -20.62
C CYS A 139 1.29 -8.58 -19.09
N TYR A 140 0.92 -9.72 -18.53
CA TYR A 140 1.05 -10.00 -17.10
C TYR A 140 2.52 -10.21 -16.74
N ALA A 141 3.06 -9.26 -15.99
CA ALA A 141 4.48 -9.21 -15.71
C ALA A 141 4.85 -9.96 -14.43
N ASP A 142 4.03 -9.87 -13.39
CA ASP A 142 4.26 -10.49 -12.09
C ASP A 142 2.94 -10.64 -11.33
N GLN A 143 2.92 -11.59 -10.40
CA GLN A 143 1.79 -11.81 -9.50
C GLN A 143 2.32 -12.18 -8.12
N THR A 144 1.82 -11.54 -7.10
CA THR A 144 2.18 -11.77 -5.70
C THR A 144 0.92 -11.90 -4.86
N SER A 145 1.08 -12.42 -3.65
CA SER A 145 -0.02 -12.59 -2.71
C SER A 145 0.28 -11.79 -1.46
N ASN A 146 -0.50 -10.74 -1.20
CA ASN A 146 -0.43 -10.03 0.07
C ASN A 146 -1.17 -10.79 1.17
N ALA A 147 -0.65 -10.72 2.38
CA ALA A 147 -1.35 -11.17 3.57
C ALA A 147 -2.38 -10.12 3.99
N VAL A 148 -3.59 -10.57 4.33
CA VAL A 148 -4.67 -9.71 4.80
C VAL A 148 -5.38 -10.32 6.01
N LEU A 149 -5.72 -9.51 6.98
CA LEU A 149 -6.70 -9.86 8.01
C LEU A 149 -8.07 -9.46 7.49
N ASP A 150 -9.01 -10.37 7.48
CA ASP A 150 -10.38 -10.16 7.02
C ASP A 150 -11.35 -10.62 8.10
N LYS A 151 -12.36 -9.82 8.42
CA LYS A 151 -13.35 -10.17 9.45
C LYS A 151 -14.22 -11.38 9.10
N SER A 152 -14.31 -11.70 7.80
CA SER A 152 -15.03 -12.89 7.35
C SER A 152 -14.26 -14.19 7.57
N MET A 153 -12.97 -14.10 7.93
CA MET A 153 -12.17 -15.29 8.24
C MET A 153 -12.74 -16.00 9.47
N ARG A 154 -13.01 -17.28 9.30
CA ARG A 154 -13.27 -18.15 10.45
C ARG A 154 -11.95 -18.43 11.16
N GLU A 155 -11.90 -18.13 12.46
CA GLU A 155 -10.76 -18.59 13.25
C GLU A 155 -10.76 -20.13 13.28
N PRO A 156 -9.59 -20.76 13.06
CA PRO A 156 -9.50 -22.21 13.17
C PRO A 156 -9.81 -22.65 14.61
N GLU A 157 -10.47 -23.80 14.75
CA GLU A 157 -10.69 -24.40 16.08
C GLU A 157 -9.32 -24.69 16.74
N GLY A 158 -9.02 -23.95 17.78
CA GLY A 158 -7.76 -24.07 18.54
C GLY A 158 -6.61 -23.24 18.01
N LYS A 159 -5.65 -22.97 18.90
CA LYS A 159 -4.46 -22.17 18.58
C LYS A 159 -3.45 -22.99 17.80
N SER A 160 -2.98 -22.46 16.67
CA SER A 160 -1.90 -23.05 15.88
C SER A 160 -0.60 -23.16 16.70
N ARG A 161 0.37 -23.96 16.24
CA ARG A 161 1.69 -24.05 16.86
C ARG A 161 2.38 -22.67 16.94
N ALA A 162 2.26 -21.88 15.88
CA ALA A 162 2.83 -20.53 15.83
C ALA A 162 2.19 -19.62 16.89
N MET A 163 0.86 -19.63 17.01
CA MET A 163 0.16 -18.85 18.01
C MET A 163 0.51 -19.25 19.45
N ARG A 164 0.68 -20.55 19.71
CA ARG A 164 1.17 -21.02 21.02
C ARG A 164 2.60 -20.55 21.31
N GLU A 165 3.48 -20.52 20.30
CA GLU A 165 4.84 -20.00 20.43
C GLU A 165 4.84 -18.51 20.75
N ILE A 166 4.03 -17.70 20.04
CA ILE A 166 3.90 -16.26 20.29
C ILE A 166 3.35 -16.02 21.72
N GLY A 167 2.37 -16.77 22.17
CA GLY A 167 1.86 -16.69 23.53
C GLY A 167 2.90 -17.01 24.61
N ARG A 168 3.86 -17.94 24.34
CA ARG A 168 5.00 -18.17 25.23
C ARG A 168 5.97 -16.99 25.26
N LYS A 169 6.24 -16.39 24.10
CA LYS A 169 7.09 -15.19 24.00
C LYS A 169 6.49 -14.01 24.73
N ARG A 170 5.16 -13.81 24.62
CA ARG A 170 4.43 -12.79 25.37
C ARG A 170 4.62 -12.96 26.89
N ARG A 171 4.37 -14.16 27.42
CA ARG A 171 4.56 -14.42 28.87
C ARG A 171 5.98 -14.12 29.34
N ARG A 172 6.99 -14.44 28.52
CA ARG A 172 8.39 -14.10 28.84
C ARG A 172 8.66 -12.59 28.85
N LEU A 173 7.94 -11.79 28.07
CA LEU A 173 7.99 -10.34 28.17
C LEU A 173 7.31 -9.86 29.45
N GLU A 174 6.17 -10.46 29.81
CA GLU A 174 5.44 -10.18 31.05
C GLU A 174 6.29 -10.53 32.30
N ASP A 175 7.15 -11.54 32.22
CA ASP A 175 8.13 -11.87 33.30
C ASP A 175 9.18 -10.76 33.51
N LEU A 176 9.39 -9.86 32.52
CA LEU A 176 10.35 -8.73 32.61
C LEU A 176 9.71 -7.47 33.20
N GLY A 177 8.38 -7.39 33.27
CA GLY A 177 7.67 -6.22 33.76
C GLY A 177 6.25 -6.11 33.24
N ARG A 178 5.63 -4.95 33.46
CA ARG A 178 4.27 -4.67 33.01
C ARG A 178 4.22 -4.52 31.51
N LEU A 179 3.60 -5.49 30.80
CA LEU A 179 3.45 -5.49 29.35
C LEU A 179 2.03 -5.02 28.98
N GLU A 180 1.94 -3.98 28.15
CA GLU A 180 0.66 -3.38 27.75
C GLU A 180 0.60 -3.16 26.25
N PHE A 181 -0.54 -3.52 25.66
CA PHE A 181 -0.91 -3.10 24.31
C PHE A 181 -1.68 -1.79 24.41
N ARG A 182 -1.26 -0.77 23.66
CA ARG A 182 -1.90 0.55 23.64
C ARG A 182 -2.18 0.99 22.21
N ILE A 183 -3.27 1.74 22.05
CA ILE A 183 -3.64 2.44 20.81
C ILE A 183 -3.46 3.94 21.04
N LEU A 184 -3.06 4.67 20.02
CA LEU A 184 -3.07 6.12 20.02
C LEU A 184 -4.53 6.61 19.95
N GLU A 185 -5.06 7.13 21.06
CA GLU A 185 -6.46 7.56 21.16
C GLU A 185 -6.62 9.07 20.97
N ASP A 186 -5.65 9.86 21.41
CA ASP A 186 -5.71 11.31 21.38
C ASP A 186 -4.61 11.93 20.51
N ARG A 187 -4.87 13.15 20.04
CA ARG A 187 -3.92 13.91 19.19
C ARG A 187 -2.76 14.51 19.97
N GLU A 188 -2.94 14.73 21.22
CA GLU A 188 -1.95 15.40 22.08
C GLU A 188 -0.75 14.48 22.29
N SER A 189 -1.00 13.18 22.37
CA SER A 189 0.03 12.13 22.45
C SER A 189 0.75 11.84 21.13
N LEU A 190 0.19 12.27 19.98
CA LEU A 190 0.77 11.94 18.65
C LEU A 190 2.25 12.36 18.51
N PRO A 191 2.71 13.54 18.94
CA PRO A 191 4.12 13.92 18.81
C PRO A 191 5.06 12.96 19.53
N GLN A 192 4.67 12.48 20.73
CA GLN A 192 5.47 11.52 21.48
C GLN A 192 5.50 10.15 20.75
N TRP A 193 4.36 9.69 20.26
CA TRP A 193 4.28 8.43 19.49
C TRP A 193 5.10 8.48 18.20
N GLN A 194 5.13 9.62 17.51
CA GLN A 194 5.96 9.83 16.34
C GLN A 194 7.46 9.73 16.68
N GLN A 195 7.89 10.38 17.75
CA GLN A 195 9.29 10.35 18.20
C GLN A 195 9.72 8.94 18.61
N ASP A 196 8.87 8.25 19.38
CA ASP A 196 9.12 6.87 19.81
C ASP A 196 9.21 5.91 18.63
N PHE A 197 8.32 6.04 17.66
CA PHE A 197 8.36 5.23 16.44
C PHE A 197 9.66 5.45 15.67
N LEU A 198 10.05 6.69 15.42
CA LEU A 198 11.27 7.03 14.70
C LEU A 198 12.53 6.56 15.44
N ARG A 199 12.55 6.66 16.77
CA ARG A 199 13.63 6.15 17.61
C ARG A 199 13.76 4.63 17.50
N LEU A 200 12.64 3.88 17.62
CA LEU A 200 12.62 2.43 17.47
C LEU A 200 13.08 1.99 16.07
N GLU A 201 12.61 2.66 15.02
CA GLU A 201 12.99 2.30 13.65
C GLU A 201 14.48 2.56 13.39
N ALA A 202 15.02 3.67 13.89
CA ALA A 202 16.42 4.04 13.72
C ALA A 202 17.38 3.17 14.54
N SER A 203 16.98 2.70 15.72
CA SER A 203 17.81 1.82 16.55
C SER A 203 17.94 0.39 16.02
N GLY A 204 17.03 -0.03 15.13
CA GLY A 204 16.98 -1.38 14.57
C GLY A 204 17.80 -1.57 13.29
N TRP A 205 17.57 -2.72 12.63
CA TRP A 205 18.26 -3.11 11.40
C TRP A 205 18.10 -2.08 10.27
N LYS A 206 16.95 -1.40 10.20
CA LYS A 206 16.71 -0.34 9.20
C LYS A 206 17.66 0.84 9.37
N GLY A 207 17.98 1.21 10.62
CA GLY A 207 19.00 2.23 10.90
C GLY A 207 20.37 1.80 10.42
N ARG A 208 20.76 0.54 10.68
CA ARG A 208 22.03 -0.02 10.21
C ARG A 208 22.13 -0.16 8.69
N GLU A 209 21.03 -0.49 8.03
CA GLU A 209 20.97 -0.59 6.56
C GLU A 209 20.74 0.76 5.86
N GLY A 210 20.59 1.85 6.61
CA GLY A 210 20.40 3.16 6.03
C GLY A 210 19.00 3.41 5.47
N THR A 211 17.98 2.65 5.89
CA THR A 211 16.59 2.72 5.38
C THR A 211 15.57 3.21 6.40
N ALA A 212 16.01 3.64 7.59
CA ALA A 212 15.12 4.20 8.61
C ALA A 212 14.70 5.63 8.25
N LEU A 213 13.42 5.95 8.47
CA LEU A 213 12.82 7.26 8.16
C LEU A 213 13.52 8.43 8.87
N ALA A 214 14.11 8.19 10.04
CA ALA A 214 14.81 9.22 10.80
C ALA A 214 16.15 9.65 10.21
N LEU A 215 16.71 8.88 9.26
CA LEU A 215 18.05 9.13 8.71
C LEU A 215 18.10 10.29 7.71
N THR A 216 16.99 10.62 7.08
CA THR A 216 16.89 11.78 6.21
C THR A 216 15.81 12.73 6.69
N ASP A 217 16.10 14.04 6.65
CA ASP A 217 15.11 15.05 7.04
C ASP A 217 13.84 14.96 6.21
N ARG A 218 13.97 14.60 4.93
CA ARG A 218 12.83 14.47 3.99
C ARG A 218 11.86 13.36 4.39
N GLU A 219 12.38 12.18 4.69
CA GLU A 219 11.54 11.03 5.07
C GLU A 219 10.96 11.22 6.47
N ARG A 220 11.75 11.80 7.38
CA ARG A 220 11.29 12.16 8.71
C ARG A 220 10.13 13.16 8.65
N GLU A 221 10.30 14.27 7.94
CA GLU A 221 9.26 15.29 7.79
C GLU A 221 8.02 14.74 7.06
N LEU A 222 8.22 13.86 6.08
CA LEU A 222 7.13 13.17 5.42
C LEU A 222 6.32 12.32 6.41
N PHE A 223 6.99 11.50 7.24
CA PHE A 223 6.33 10.67 8.25
C PHE A 223 5.53 11.53 9.24
N LEU A 224 6.15 12.58 9.78
CA LEU A 224 5.51 13.51 10.71
C LEU A 224 4.28 14.19 10.08
N THR A 225 4.41 14.63 8.83
CA THR A 225 3.34 15.30 8.09
C THR A 225 2.18 14.36 7.79
N ILE A 226 2.47 13.16 7.27
CA ILE A 226 1.43 12.17 6.90
C ILE A 226 0.67 11.72 8.15
N THR A 227 1.36 11.35 9.23
CA THR A 227 0.71 10.85 10.45
C THR A 227 -0.14 11.93 11.11
N ARG A 228 0.32 13.19 11.13
CA ARG A 228 -0.48 14.31 11.60
C ARG A 228 -1.72 14.51 10.73
N GLN A 229 -1.56 14.59 9.41
CA GLN A 229 -2.68 14.80 8.49
C GLN A 229 -3.68 13.63 8.47
N ALA A 230 -3.20 12.41 8.66
CA ALA A 230 -4.04 11.21 8.82
C ALA A 230 -4.82 11.25 10.14
N SER A 231 -4.16 11.63 11.25
CA SER A 231 -4.81 11.80 12.57
C SER A 231 -5.90 12.86 12.51
N ASP A 232 -5.63 14.01 11.88
CA ASP A 232 -6.61 15.10 11.70
C ASP A 232 -7.89 14.66 10.97
N ARG A 233 -7.81 13.57 10.20
CA ARG A 233 -8.92 13.03 9.40
C ARG A 233 -9.51 11.73 9.95
N GLY A 234 -9.06 11.28 11.13
CA GLY A 234 -9.45 9.98 11.69
C GLY A 234 -9.00 8.78 10.83
N LYS A 235 -7.90 8.93 10.09
CA LYS A 235 -7.34 7.92 9.17
C LYS A 235 -6.03 7.32 9.64
N LEU A 236 -5.61 7.60 10.88
CA LEU A 236 -4.42 7.05 11.51
C LEU A 236 -4.83 6.00 12.54
N LEU A 237 -4.22 4.84 12.47
CA LEU A 237 -4.33 3.80 13.50
C LEU A 237 -2.91 3.40 13.92
N MET A 238 -2.41 4.00 15.00
CA MET A 238 -1.14 3.61 15.61
C MET A 238 -1.37 2.72 16.82
N ALA A 239 -0.59 1.65 16.90
CA ALA A 239 -0.58 0.71 18.02
C ALA A 239 0.84 0.53 18.54
N GLY A 240 0.98 0.26 19.83
CA GLY A 240 2.25 0.01 20.49
C GLY A 240 2.17 -1.07 21.56
N LEU A 241 3.26 -1.82 21.69
CA LEU A 241 3.51 -2.72 22.79
C LEU A 241 4.51 -2.07 23.74
N PHE A 242 4.12 -1.87 24.99
CA PHE A 242 4.89 -1.17 26.01
C PHE A 242 5.30 -2.12 27.12
N LEU A 243 6.57 -2.05 27.52
CA LEU A 243 7.09 -2.76 28.67
C LEU A 243 7.57 -1.71 29.70
N ASN A 244 6.98 -1.70 30.89
CA ASN A 244 7.24 -0.69 31.93
C ASN A 244 7.18 0.74 31.38
N ASP A 245 6.10 1.06 30.65
CA ASP A 245 5.83 2.34 29.98
C ASP A 245 6.79 2.71 28.82
N GLN A 246 7.77 1.88 28.49
CA GLN A 246 8.65 2.09 27.34
C GLN A 246 8.15 1.32 26.12
N PRO A 247 7.97 1.94 24.97
CA PRO A 247 7.57 1.23 23.76
C PRO A 247 8.68 0.31 23.26
N ILE A 248 8.37 -0.97 23.12
CA ILE A 248 9.28 -2.01 22.59
C ILE A 248 8.91 -2.48 21.19
N ALA A 249 7.70 -2.20 20.74
CA ALA A 249 7.29 -2.34 19.33
C ALA A 249 6.16 -1.36 19.04
N MET A 250 6.15 -0.79 17.84
CA MET A 250 5.11 0.14 17.39
C MET A 250 4.75 -0.13 15.95
N LYS A 251 3.48 0.14 15.61
CA LYS A 251 2.92 -0.04 14.28
C LYS A 251 2.11 1.19 13.88
N CYS A 252 2.25 1.59 12.62
CA CYS A 252 1.48 2.66 12.01
C CYS A 252 0.69 2.12 10.81
N ASN A 253 -0.63 2.17 10.88
CA ASN A 253 -1.53 1.85 9.78
C ASN A 253 -2.24 3.10 9.31
N LEU A 254 -2.55 3.14 8.01
CA LEU A 254 -3.39 4.15 7.40
C LEU A 254 -4.76 3.56 7.09
N VAL A 255 -5.81 4.33 7.33
CA VAL A 255 -7.20 3.90 7.10
C VAL A 255 -7.77 4.65 5.89
N SER A 256 -8.41 3.92 5.00
CA SER A 256 -9.15 4.48 3.87
C SER A 256 -10.41 3.64 3.61
N GLY A 257 -11.58 4.28 3.53
CA GLY A 257 -12.85 3.56 3.47
C GLY A 257 -12.99 2.57 4.63
N GLN A 258 -13.20 1.31 4.31
CA GLN A 258 -13.34 0.22 5.29
C GLN A 258 -12.07 -0.65 5.42
N GLU A 259 -10.93 -0.18 4.91
CA GLU A 259 -9.67 -0.92 4.95
C GLU A 259 -8.60 -0.18 5.76
N GLY A 260 -7.87 -0.94 6.58
CA GLY A 260 -6.59 -0.53 7.14
C GLY A 260 -5.44 -1.07 6.28
N LEU A 261 -4.41 -0.27 6.09
CA LEU A 261 -3.20 -0.65 5.36
C LEU A 261 -2.01 -0.52 6.30
N ALA A 262 -1.30 -1.62 6.53
CA ALA A 262 -0.09 -1.61 7.34
C ALA A 262 1.01 -0.86 6.59
N TRP A 263 1.37 0.31 7.12
CA TRP A 263 2.35 1.16 6.47
C TRP A 263 3.75 0.94 7.01
N LYS A 264 3.89 1.01 8.33
CA LYS A 264 5.20 0.88 8.99
C LYS A 264 5.08 0.10 10.30
N ILE A 265 6.14 -0.66 10.60
CA ILE A 265 6.34 -1.33 11.88
C ILE A 265 7.80 -1.20 12.31
N ALA A 266 8.02 -1.00 13.60
CA ALA A 266 9.34 -0.95 14.23
C ALA A 266 9.31 -1.70 15.55
N TYR A 267 10.45 -2.22 15.98
CA TYR A 267 10.59 -2.84 17.29
C TYR A 267 12.02 -2.70 17.82
N ASP A 268 12.16 -2.77 19.13
CA ASP A 268 13.44 -2.74 19.82
C ASP A 268 14.13 -4.11 19.70
N GLU A 269 15.31 -4.14 19.10
CA GLU A 269 16.07 -5.35 18.85
C GLU A 269 16.66 -5.98 20.12
N GLU A 270 16.79 -5.25 21.20
CA GLU A 270 17.18 -5.82 22.51
C GLU A 270 16.20 -6.92 22.93
N TYR A 271 14.92 -6.77 22.54
CA TYR A 271 13.85 -7.74 22.79
C TYR A 271 13.63 -8.73 21.64
N SER A 272 14.49 -8.76 20.61
CA SER A 272 14.30 -9.56 19.37
C SER A 272 14.05 -11.06 19.65
N ARG A 273 14.69 -11.64 20.67
CA ARG A 273 14.48 -13.04 21.12
C ARG A 273 13.03 -13.34 21.49
N PHE A 274 12.27 -12.34 21.91
CA PHE A 274 10.85 -12.43 22.27
C PHE A 274 9.92 -12.07 21.11
N SER A 275 10.46 -11.58 19.99
CA SER A 275 9.71 -11.18 18.80
C SER A 275 8.58 -10.17 19.09
N PRO A 276 8.87 -9.00 19.69
CA PRO A 276 7.83 -8.05 20.14
C PRO A 276 6.95 -7.55 18.99
N GLY A 277 7.47 -7.45 17.77
CA GLY A 277 6.66 -7.12 16.59
C GLY A 277 5.58 -8.18 16.28
N LEU A 278 5.86 -9.48 16.50
CA LEU A 278 4.84 -10.53 16.34
C LEU A 278 3.80 -10.50 17.46
N VAL A 279 4.23 -10.23 18.69
CA VAL A 279 3.30 -10.06 19.84
C VAL A 279 2.38 -8.88 19.56
N LEU A 280 2.92 -7.74 19.14
CA LEU A 280 2.15 -6.57 18.76
C LEU A 280 1.12 -6.87 17.65
N GLU A 281 1.51 -7.63 16.62
CA GLU A 281 0.58 -7.98 15.53
C GLU A 281 -0.56 -8.88 15.98
N VAL A 282 -0.33 -9.78 16.92
CA VAL A 282 -1.39 -10.63 17.49
C VAL A 282 -2.37 -9.77 18.30
N ASP A 283 -1.86 -8.89 19.17
CA ASP A 283 -2.71 -7.98 19.95
C ASP A 283 -3.49 -7.03 19.03
N HIS A 284 -2.84 -6.54 17.97
CA HIS A 284 -3.50 -5.69 16.99
C HIS A 284 -4.57 -6.44 16.18
N LYS A 285 -4.35 -7.71 15.84
CA LYS A 285 -5.38 -8.57 15.21
C LYS A 285 -6.60 -8.68 16.14
N GLU A 286 -6.39 -8.97 17.41
CA GLU A 286 -7.47 -9.08 18.40
C GLU A 286 -8.22 -7.74 18.56
N TYR A 287 -7.49 -6.63 18.62
CA TYR A 287 -8.07 -5.30 18.66
C TYR A 287 -8.90 -4.99 17.41
N PHE A 288 -8.38 -5.31 16.21
CA PHE A 288 -9.10 -5.14 14.93
C PHE A 288 -10.42 -5.92 14.92
N LEU A 289 -10.39 -7.17 15.35
CA LEU A 289 -11.59 -8.02 15.33
C LEU A 289 -12.67 -7.53 16.28
N ASN A 290 -12.29 -7.05 17.47
CA ASN A 290 -13.21 -6.75 18.56
C ASN A 290 -13.58 -5.27 18.69
N HIS A 291 -12.70 -4.33 18.28
CA HIS A 291 -12.84 -2.90 18.58
C HIS A 291 -12.87 -1.99 17.35
N GLN A 292 -12.75 -2.53 16.13
CA GLN A 292 -12.77 -1.74 14.88
C GLN A 292 -13.97 -2.11 14.00
N PRO A 293 -15.24 -1.82 14.40
CA PRO A 293 -16.42 -2.28 13.68
C PRO A 293 -16.50 -1.76 12.24
N HIS A 294 -15.93 -0.60 11.96
CA HIS A 294 -15.95 0.04 10.63
C HIS A 294 -14.98 -0.57 9.63
N LEU A 295 -13.93 -1.24 10.09
CA LEU A 295 -12.96 -1.88 9.22
C LEU A 295 -13.38 -3.31 8.93
N THR A 296 -13.38 -3.68 7.67
CA THR A 296 -13.65 -5.05 7.21
C THR A 296 -12.37 -5.83 7.02
N ARG A 297 -11.27 -5.13 6.68
CA ARG A 297 -10.00 -5.75 6.32
C ARG A 297 -8.79 -4.90 6.72
N ILE A 298 -7.67 -5.55 7.03
CA ILE A 298 -6.35 -4.93 7.13
C ILE A 298 -5.41 -5.63 6.15
N ASP A 299 -4.89 -4.90 5.15
CA ASP A 299 -3.82 -5.35 4.26
C ASP A 299 -2.47 -5.11 4.93
N PHE A 300 -1.66 -6.16 5.10
CA PHE A 300 -0.30 -6.02 5.60
C PHE A 300 0.63 -5.29 4.62
N CYS A 301 0.19 -5.03 3.39
CA CYS A 301 1.01 -4.49 2.32
C CYS A 301 2.33 -5.25 2.11
N ALA A 302 2.35 -6.50 2.49
CA ALA A 302 3.48 -7.40 2.44
C ALA A 302 3.07 -8.74 1.85
N CYS A 303 4.01 -9.37 1.13
CA CYS A 303 3.82 -10.71 0.60
C CYS A 303 3.50 -11.69 1.74
N SER A 304 2.56 -12.60 1.52
CA SER A 304 2.20 -13.67 2.47
C SER A 304 3.39 -14.54 2.89
N ALA A 305 4.44 -14.60 2.07
CA ALA A 305 5.69 -15.28 2.39
C ALA A 305 6.62 -14.49 3.34
N HIS A 306 6.30 -13.21 3.63
CA HIS A 306 7.09 -12.40 4.57
C HIS A 306 7.17 -13.07 5.96
N PRO A 307 8.33 -13.08 6.64
CA PRO A 307 8.53 -13.81 7.91
C PRO A 307 7.50 -13.48 9.00
N LEU A 308 7.04 -12.24 9.08
CA LEU A 308 6.01 -11.80 10.01
C LEU A 308 4.64 -12.41 9.63
N CYS A 309 4.23 -12.29 8.36
CA CYS A 309 2.94 -12.76 7.87
C CYS A 309 2.80 -14.29 8.00
N ARG A 310 3.85 -15.06 7.70
CA ARG A 310 3.85 -16.53 7.79
C ARG A 310 3.52 -17.09 9.18
N ARG A 311 3.62 -16.28 10.23
CA ARG A 311 3.39 -16.68 11.62
C ARG A 311 2.04 -16.24 12.17
N ILE A 312 1.31 -15.42 11.43
CA ILE A 312 -0.02 -14.92 11.79
C ILE A 312 -1.02 -15.53 10.83
N GLU A 313 -2.13 -16.01 11.36
CA GLU A 313 -3.22 -16.50 10.53
C GLU A 313 -3.83 -15.34 9.72
N HIS A 314 -3.85 -15.48 8.41
CA HIS A 314 -4.28 -14.47 7.45
C HIS A 314 -4.89 -15.10 6.20
N SER A 315 -5.72 -14.36 5.50
CA SER A 315 -6.11 -14.64 4.13
C SER A 315 -5.08 -14.11 3.15
N GLN A 316 -5.18 -14.51 1.91
CA GLN A 316 -4.33 -14.02 0.84
C GLN A 316 -5.14 -13.18 -0.13
N PHE A 317 -4.53 -12.12 -0.61
CA PHE A 317 -5.10 -11.23 -1.60
C PHE A 317 -4.14 -11.08 -2.77
N CYS A 318 -4.64 -11.38 -3.98
CA CYS A 318 -3.82 -11.33 -5.18
C CYS A 318 -3.49 -9.91 -5.58
N MET A 319 -2.20 -9.63 -5.74
CA MET A 319 -1.67 -8.40 -6.32
C MET A 319 -0.94 -8.73 -7.61
N GLN A 320 -1.04 -7.85 -8.60
CA GLN A 320 -0.44 -8.07 -9.90
C GLN A 320 0.31 -6.87 -10.43
N ARG A 321 1.20 -7.18 -11.36
CA ARG A 321 1.88 -6.21 -12.22
C ARG A 321 1.61 -6.54 -13.66
N LEU A 322 1.12 -5.57 -14.42
CA LEU A 322 0.85 -5.73 -15.85
C LEU A 322 1.36 -4.54 -16.65
N LEU A 323 1.72 -4.83 -17.89
CA LEU A 323 2.10 -3.86 -18.89
C LEU A 323 0.96 -3.77 -19.92
N ILE A 324 0.54 -2.55 -20.22
CA ILE A 324 -0.57 -2.27 -21.12
C ILE A 324 -0.03 -1.47 -22.30
N PRO A 325 0.08 -2.07 -23.50
CA PRO A 325 0.49 -1.35 -24.70
C PRO A 325 -0.59 -0.36 -25.13
N CYS A 326 -0.20 0.91 -25.39
CA CYS A 326 -1.10 1.96 -25.82
C CYS A 326 -0.92 2.22 -27.31
N HIS A 327 -1.67 1.50 -28.16
CA HIS A 327 -1.67 1.62 -29.64
C HIS A 327 -0.29 1.73 -30.31
N SER A 328 0.70 1.01 -29.77
CA SER A 328 2.06 0.97 -30.28
C SER A 328 2.42 -0.46 -30.67
N LEU A 329 2.65 -0.72 -31.98
CA LEU A 329 3.11 -2.02 -32.46
C LEU A 329 4.42 -2.43 -31.77
N ILE A 330 5.31 -1.47 -31.53
CA ILE A 330 6.59 -1.72 -30.83
C ILE A 330 6.33 -2.14 -29.37
N ALA A 331 5.38 -1.51 -28.68
CA ALA A 331 5.02 -1.88 -27.32
C ALA A 331 4.33 -3.25 -27.27
N GLY A 332 3.51 -3.58 -28.25
CA GLY A 332 2.93 -4.93 -28.40
C GLY A 332 4.02 -5.98 -28.56
N LEU A 333 4.91 -5.82 -29.56
CA LEU A 333 6.05 -6.72 -29.77
C LEU A 333 6.95 -6.85 -28.53
N TYR A 334 7.21 -5.74 -27.84
CA TYR A 334 7.96 -5.77 -26.58
C TYR A 334 7.26 -6.62 -25.51
N CYS A 335 5.94 -6.50 -25.38
CA CYS A 335 5.14 -7.32 -24.48
C CYS A 335 5.20 -8.81 -24.84
N ASP A 336 5.13 -9.15 -26.13
CA ASP A 336 5.18 -10.53 -26.61
C ASP A 336 6.57 -11.16 -26.38
N LEU A 337 7.65 -10.38 -26.53
CA LEU A 337 9.03 -10.83 -26.33
C LEU A 337 9.46 -10.84 -24.85
N LEU A 338 8.73 -10.18 -23.97
CA LEU A 338 9.12 -10.03 -22.56
C LEU A 338 9.35 -11.37 -21.82
N PRO A 339 8.55 -12.43 -22.03
CA PRO A 339 8.80 -13.73 -21.41
C PRO A 339 10.13 -14.35 -21.84
N LEU A 340 10.51 -14.20 -23.12
CA LEU A 340 11.79 -14.66 -23.65
C LEU A 340 12.96 -13.88 -23.09
N LEU A 341 12.87 -12.55 -23.07
CA LEU A 341 13.89 -11.66 -22.50
C LEU A 341 14.15 -11.96 -21.02
N ARG A 342 13.10 -12.31 -20.27
CA ARG A 342 13.22 -12.70 -18.86
C ARG A 342 13.91 -14.05 -18.68
N ARG A 343 13.64 -15.03 -19.55
CA ARG A 343 14.34 -16.33 -19.53
C ARG A 343 15.81 -16.16 -19.80
N LEU A 344 16.18 -15.36 -20.81
CA LEU A 344 17.56 -15.05 -21.14
C LEU A 344 18.27 -14.36 -19.97
N LYS A 345 17.67 -13.33 -19.37
CA LYS A 345 18.25 -12.62 -18.22
C LYS A 345 18.51 -13.54 -17.02
N ARG A 346 17.61 -14.49 -16.72
CA ARG A 346 17.85 -15.49 -15.67
C ARG A 346 19.01 -16.42 -15.99
N HIS A 347 19.18 -16.77 -17.24
CA HIS A 347 20.27 -17.65 -17.67
C HIS A 347 21.65 -16.96 -17.56
N PHE A 348 21.73 -15.65 -17.84
CA PHE A 348 22.95 -14.85 -17.74
C PHE A 348 23.30 -14.37 -16.32
N LEU A 349 22.39 -14.45 -15.36
CA LEU A 349 22.64 -14.04 -13.96
C LEU A 349 22.95 -15.24 -13.04
N HIS A 350 22.83 -16.47 -13.53
CA HIS A 350 23.15 -17.71 -12.80
C HIS A 350 24.37 -18.45 -13.37
N ASN A 351 25.04 -17.88 -14.38
CA ASN A 351 26.37 -18.23 -14.84
C ASN A 351 27.34 -17.08 -14.53
#